data_f63c244bcff32f91a1025035952bc7f6
#
_entry.id   f63c244bcff32f91a1025035952bc7f6
#
_cell.length_a   1.000
_cell.length_b   1.000
_cell.length_c   1.000
_cell.angle_alpha   90.00
_cell.angle_beta   90.00
_cell.angle_gamma   90.00
#
_symmetry.space_group_name_H-M   'P 1'
#
loop_
_entity.id
_entity.type
_entity.pdbx_description
1 polymer ?
#
loop_
_entity_poly.entity_id
_entity_poly.type
_entity_poly.pdbx_seq_one_letter_code
_entity_poly.pdbx_strand_id
1 'polypeptide(L)'
;MIRIIINRLILGFGLYNKDEAYYISLENAMHDENFKSFLKDEKIEKYGYDIKKCINACRWHGLEVKGYTFDLQLASYILNPSLKDEIKIVCDYYQYFDLQFDEEVFGKGAKKHVPEEDVLSKHYVLQAKAIYELKNEAEQRLKKDQQFDLYKNVEMPVAYILADMEFQGAKMDKDVLKQLGDTFKGQIDQLEKEIYLLAHKEFNISSPKQLGEVLFEDLGLPNGKKTKTGYSTSVDVLNKLKNVHPIIDKVLNYRTLSKLYSTYIIGLQEQIFIDGKTHTIYNQALTQTGRLSSTDPNLQNIPVKTEAGKLIRKAFVPEYDYLISFDYSQIELRVLAHLANVASLIDAFNHDKDIHRHTASVVFGVSEEEVTSTMRRNAKAVNFGIIYGMSDYGLAEQLGVTVKEAKSFIEKYFEKYAEIKDYMNKSIAFGKENGYVSTVLNRKRYIPEINEKNYMRQEFGKRLAMNSPIQGSAADIIKLAMIKVDQLLKENHMKSKMILQVHDELIFDVYQDELDKMMKLVKEGMESAYQMKVELKAEGTYAKNWYELK
;
A
#
# COMPACT_ATOMS: atom_id res chain seq x y z
N MET A 1 -6.23 2.66 24.62
CA MET A 1 -6.04 4.11 24.78
C MET A 1 -4.57 4.55 24.80
N ILE A 2 -3.65 3.85 25.47
CA ILE A 2 -2.22 4.22 25.57
C ILE A 2 -1.42 4.04 24.25
N ARG A 3 -1.75 3.05 23.41
CA ARG A 3 -1.05 2.80 22.12
C ARG A 3 -1.20 3.94 21.10
N ILE A 4 -2.35 4.59 21.09
CA ILE A 4 -2.69 5.65 20.13
C ILE A 4 -1.98 6.96 20.48
N ILE A 5 -1.78 7.22 21.78
CA ILE A 5 -1.10 8.41 22.30
C ILE A 5 0.41 8.35 21.96
N ILE A 6 1.05 7.19 21.96
CA ILE A 6 2.50 7.06 21.74
C ILE A 6 2.93 7.53 20.32
N ASN A 7 2.14 7.28 19.28
CA ASN A 7 2.46 7.71 17.90
C ASN A 7 2.15 9.19 17.62
N ARG A 8 1.49 9.91 18.56
CA ARG A 8 1.11 11.32 18.46
C ARG A 8 1.64 12.16 19.62
N LEU A 9 2.46 11.56 20.48
CA LEU A 9 3.05 12.26 21.62
C LEU A 9 4.23 13.08 21.11
N ILE A 10 4.15 14.39 21.29
CA ILE A 10 5.29 15.31 21.19
C ILE A 10 5.81 15.53 22.62
N LEU A 11 7.09 15.32 22.83
CA LEU A 11 7.75 15.65 24.09
C LEU A 11 8.38 17.04 24.04
N GLY A 12 8.82 17.45 22.84
CA GLY A 12 9.42 18.74 22.57
C GLY A 12 9.93 18.85 21.15
N PHE A 13 10.58 19.95 20.85
CA PHE A 13 11.14 20.28 19.54
C PHE A 13 12.62 20.58 19.67
N GLY A 14 13.46 19.85 18.95
CA GLY A 14 14.85 20.22 18.72
C GLY A 14 14.95 21.11 17.48
N LEU A 15 15.61 22.23 17.60
CA LEU A 15 15.82 23.21 16.54
C LEU A 15 17.33 23.43 16.36
N TYR A 16 17.73 23.58 15.12
CA TYR A 16 19.12 23.86 14.77
C TYR A 16 19.18 24.75 13.52
N ASN A 17 20.02 25.77 13.57
CA ASN A 17 20.47 26.52 12.42
C ASN A 17 22.01 26.59 12.45
N LYS A 18 22.62 27.27 11.49
CA LYS A 18 24.07 27.36 11.38
C LYS A 18 24.76 27.87 12.66
N ASP A 19 24.08 28.76 13.40
CA ASP A 19 24.68 29.53 14.47
C ASP A 19 24.19 29.10 15.86
N GLU A 20 22.99 28.48 15.95
CA GLU A 20 22.29 28.26 17.21
C GLU A 20 21.58 26.92 17.27
N ALA A 21 21.42 26.39 18.46
CA ALA A 21 20.72 25.15 18.77
C ALA A 21 19.79 25.34 19.96
N TYR A 22 18.53 24.97 19.81
CA TYR A 22 17.51 25.13 20.82
C TYR A 22 16.70 23.86 21.04
N TYR A 23 16.21 23.71 22.26
CA TYR A 23 15.16 22.78 22.59
C TYR A 23 14.02 23.53 23.25
N ILE A 24 12.79 23.21 22.88
CA ILE A 24 11.59 23.69 23.54
C ILE A 24 10.68 22.49 23.86
N SER A 25 10.29 22.35 25.13
CA SER A 25 9.32 21.32 25.54
C SER A 25 7.95 21.60 24.93
N LEU A 26 7.09 20.57 24.80
CA LEU A 26 5.74 20.76 24.29
C LEU A 26 4.96 21.77 25.12
N GLU A 27 5.08 21.72 26.46
CA GLU A 27 4.40 22.64 27.35
C GLU A 27 4.76 24.12 27.05
N ASN A 28 6.05 24.41 26.93
CA ASN A 28 6.52 25.76 26.59
C ASN A 28 6.09 26.17 25.16
N ALA A 29 6.20 25.25 24.19
CA ALA A 29 5.78 25.48 22.82
C ALA A 29 4.29 25.86 22.69
N MET A 30 3.43 25.25 23.53
CA MET A 30 1.99 25.54 23.56
C MET A 30 1.66 26.93 24.13
N HIS A 31 2.56 27.54 24.89
CA HIS A 31 2.36 28.87 25.51
C HIS A 31 3.16 29.98 24.84
N ASP A 32 4.14 29.67 23.98
CA ASP A 32 4.97 30.65 23.29
C ASP A 32 4.38 31.06 21.94
N GLU A 33 3.82 32.27 21.87
CA GLU A 33 3.22 32.81 20.64
C GLU A 33 4.26 33.07 19.53
N ASN A 34 5.50 33.38 19.88
CA ASN A 34 6.57 33.55 18.88
C ASN A 34 6.91 32.21 18.22
N PHE A 35 6.99 31.17 19.02
CA PHE A 35 7.23 29.82 18.51
C PHE A 35 6.06 29.34 17.62
N LYS A 36 4.81 29.56 18.02
CA LYS A 36 3.63 29.23 17.18
C LYS A 36 3.65 30.02 15.88
N SER A 37 4.01 31.31 15.91
CA SER A 37 4.15 32.14 14.72
C SER A 37 5.26 31.63 13.80
N PHE A 38 6.41 31.22 14.35
CA PHE A 38 7.50 30.59 13.62
C PHE A 38 7.04 29.28 12.96
N LEU A 39 6.35 28.41 13.68
CA LEU A 39 5.86 27.15 13.12
C LEU A 39 4.92 27.39 11.92
N LYS A 40 4.03 28.35 12.03
CA LYS A 40 3.00 28.67 11.03
C LYS A 40 3.53 29.43 9.82
N ASP A 41 4.66 30.14 9.94
CA ASP A 41 5.20 30.97 8.87
C ASP A 41 5.76 30.08 7.74
N GLU A 42 5.07 30.08 6.60
CA GLU A 42 5.48 29.30 5.40
C GLU A 42 6.68 29.91 4.66
N LYS A 43 7.04 31.18 4.93
CA LYS A 43 8.20 31.84 4.34
C LYS A 43 9.52 31.40 4.99
N ILE A 44 9.44 30.88 6.21
CA ILE A 44 10.60 30.32 6.90
C ILE A 44 10.74 28.85 6.50
N GLU A 45 11.79 28.55 5.73
CA GLU A 45 12.08 27.17 5.34
C GLU A 45 12.38 26.30 6.55
N LYS A 46 11.76 25.14 6.60
CA LYS A 46 11.97 24.11 7.61
C LYS A 46 12.40 22.80 6.98
N TYR A 47 13.30 22.11 7.64
CA TYR A 47 13.81 20.80 7.26
C TYR A 47 13.44 19.79 8.32
N GLY A 48 13.07 18.58 7.92
CA GLY A 48 12.59 17.57 8.86
C GLY A 48 13.01 16.14 8.49
N TYR A 49 12.58 15.23 9.32
CA TYR A 49 12.58 13.80 9.11
C TYR A 49 11.16 13.29 9.35
N ASP A 50 10.54 12.62 8.37
CA ASP A 50 9.12 12.25 8.39
C ASP A 50 8.23 13.47 8.69
N ILE A 51 8.29 14.47 7.80
CA ILE A 51 7.54 15.73 7.98
C ILE A 51 6.04 15.50 8.09
N LYS A 52 5.49 14.49 7.43
CA LYS A 52 4.09 14.10 7.53
C LYS A 52 3.70 13.79 8.97
N LYS A 53 4.50 12.97 9.66
CA LYS A 53 4.30 12.64 11.08
C LYS A 53 4.44 13.87 11.96
N CYS A 54 5.43 14.74 11.69
CA CYS A 54 5.63 15.99 12.42
C CYS A 54 4.42 16.92 12.29
N ILE A 55 3.89 17.12 11.07
CA ILE A 55 2.72 17.93 10.80
C ILE A 55 1.49 17.40 11.56
N ASN A 56 1.23 16.10 11.48
CA ASN A 56 0.07 15.51 12.15
C ASN A 56 0.20 15.52 13.67
N ALA A 57 1.37 15.23 14.22
CA ALA A 57 1.59 15.31 15.65
C ALA A 57 1.32 16.74 16.16
N CYS A 58 1.82 17.78 15.48
CA CYS A 58 1.53 19.17 15.82
C CYS A 58 0.03 19.50 15.74
N ARG A 59 -0.66 19.09 14.67
CA ARG A 59 -2.11 19.33 14.49
C ARG A 59 -2.95 18.73 15.62
N TRP A 60 -2.60 17.53 16.10
CA TRP A 60 -3.30 16.90 17.23
C TRP A 60 -3.14 17.65 18.55
N HIS A 61 -2.12 18.51 18.66
CA HIS A 61 -1.90 19.42 19.78
C HIS A 61 -2.35 20.85 19.47
N GLY A 62 -3.06 21.11 18.36
CA GLY A 62 -3.54 22.44 17.99
C GLY A 62 -2.46 23.38 17.46
N LEU A 63 -1.26 22.85 17.12
CA LEU A 63 -0.18 23.60 16.48
C LEU A 63 -0.24 23.43 14.96
N GLU A 64 -0.18 24.53 14.23
CA GLU A 64 -0.10 24.52 12.76
C GLU A 64 1.37 24.66 12.33
N VAL A 65 1.84 23.74 11.48
CA VAL A 65 3.21 23.77 10.96
C VAL A 65 3.19 23.87 9.45
N LYS A 66 3.92 24.83 8.90
CA LYS A 66 4.09 25.09 7.47
C LYS A 66 5.56 25.31 7.11
N GLY A 67 5.86 25.38 5.81
CA GLY A 67 7.17 25.74 5.31
C GLY A 67 8.21 24.63 5.32
N TYR A 68 7.82 23.37 5.45
CA TYR A 68 8.77 22.27 5.21
C TYR A 68 9.14 22.21 3.73
N THR A 69 10.43 22.36 3.44
CA THR A 69 10.98 22.30 2.07
C THR A 69 11.92 21.12 1.86
N PHE A 70 12.26 20.39 2.94
CA PHE A 70 13.11 19.22 2.92
C PHE A 70 12.68 18.17 3.95
N ASP A 71 12.73 16.90 3.52
CA ASP A 71 12.52 15.71 4.35
C ASP A 71 13.66 14.72 4.10
N LEU A 72 14.49 14.49 5.13
CA LEU A 72 15.64 13.59 5.02
C LEU A 72 15.22 12.12 4.86
N GLN A 73 14.09 11.69 5.45
CA GLN A 73 13.55 10.33 5.28
C GLN A 73 13.20 10.08 3.82
N LEU A 74 12.39 10.96 3.21
CA LEU A 74 11.96 10.82 1.81
C LEU A 74 13.13 10.91 0.83
N ALA A 75 14.07 11.84 1.05
CA ALA A 75 15.28 11.97 0.24
C ALA A 75 16.10 10.66 0.26
N SER A 76 16.30 10.10 1.44
CA SER A 76 17.07 8.88 1.64
C SER A 76 16.37 7.65 1.10
N TYR A 77 15.05 7.56 1.28
CA TYR A 77 14.22 6.50 0.71
C TYR A 77 14.28 6.44 -0.82
N ILE A 78 14.25 7.58 -1.50
CA ILE A 78 14.36 7.62 -2.96
C ILE A 78 15.75 7.14 -3.42
N LEU A 79 16.82 7.55 -2.71
CA LEU A 79 18.19 7.12 -3.00
C LEU A 79 18.43 5.64 -2.71
N ASN A 80 17.82 5.11 -1.65
CA ASN A 80 17.93 3.71 -1.26
C ASN A 80 16.67 3.22 -0.54
N PRO A 81 15.70 2.66 -1.27
CA PRO A 81 14.42 2.20 -0.69
C PRO A 81 14.55 0.96 0.21
N SER A 82 15.76 0.44 0.41
CA SER A 82 16.03 -0.68 1.33
C SER A 82 16.48 -0.22 2.72
N LEU A 83 16.71 1.09 2.91
CA LEU A 83 17.04 1.63 4.23
C LEU A 83 15.86 1.44 5.19
N LYS A 84 16.18 1.05 6.42
CA LYS A 84 15.16 1.05 7.48
C LYS A 84 14.81 2.48 7.83
N ASP A 85 13.52 2.69 8.11
CA ASP A 85 12.99 3.98 8.56
C ASP A 85 13.36 4.24 10.03
N GLU A 86 14.61 4.69 10.23
CA GLU A 86 15.17 5.09 11.51
C GLU A 86 16.26 6.15 11.25
N ILE A 87 16.12 7.32 11.86
CA ILE A 87 16.99 8.48 11.56
C ILE A 87 18.47 8.15 11.75
N LYS A 88 18.83 7.37 12.76
CA LYS A 88 20.23 6.93 13.00
C LYS A 88 20.76 6.10 11.82
N ILE A 89 19.99 5.15 11.31
CA ILE A 89 20.37 4.32 10.16
C ILE A 89 20.51 5.17 8.90
N VAL A 90 19.60 6.12 8.72
CA VAL A 90 19.66 7.08 7.59
C VAL A 90 20.91 7.96 7.69
N CYS A 91 21.24 8.48 8.88
CA CYS A 91 22.44 9.27 9.08
C CYS A 91 23.73 8.45 8.86
N ASP A 92 23.77 7.19 9.30
CA ASP A 92 24.90 6.28 9.04
C ASP A 92 25.14 6.02 7.53
N TYR A 93 24.07 5.98 6.73
CA TYR A 93 24.18 5.87 5.27
C TYR A 93 24.92 7.08 4.64
N TYR A 94 24.82 8.26 5.28
CA TYR A 94 25.59 9.45 4.90
C TYR A 94 26.93 9.58 5.65
N GLN A 95 27.36 8.55 6.40
CA GLN A 95 28.59 8.57 7.22
C GLN A 95 28.56 9.62 8.36
N TYR A 96 27.37 9.94 8.85
CA TYR A 96 27.15 10.82 10.00
C TYR A 96 26.83 9.97 11.23
N PHE A 97 27.80 9.84 12.18
CA PHE A 97 27.73 8.85 13.25
C PHE A 97 27.38 9.44 14.63
N ASP A 98 27.11 10.73 14.73
CA ASP A 98 26.93 11.42 16.01
C ASP A 98 25.59 11.14 16.71
N LEU A 99 24.67 10.40 16.07
CA LEU A 99 23.38 10.06 16.66
C LEU A 99 23.41 8.73 17.41
N GLN A 100 22.54 8.63 18.42
CA GLN A 100 22.19 7.38 19.08
C GLN A 100 20.87 6.84 18.54
N PHE A 101 20.63 5.53 18.68
CA PHE A 101 19.31 4.96 18.41
C PHE A 101 18.29 5.43 19.44
N ASP A 102 17.04 5.64 19.00
CA ASP A 102 15.95 5.98 19.92
C ASP A 102 15.80 4.93 21.04
N GLU A 103 16.01 3.64 20.75
CA GLU A 103 16.00 2.57 21.77
C GLU A 103 17.08 2.71 22.83
N GLU A 104 18.21 3.35 22.53
CA GLU A 104 19.29 3.61 23.52
C GLU A 104 18.92 4.75 24.47
N VAL A 105 18.16 5.74 23.97
CA VAL A 105 17.74 6.92 24.73
C VAL A 105 16.46 6.66 25.51
N PHE A 106 15.46 6.04 24.89
CA PHE A 106 14.12 5.81 25.47
C PHE A 106 13.95 4.44 26.10
N GLY A 107 14.92 3.53 25.94
CA GLY A 107 14.78 2.13 26.36
C GLY A 107 13.90 1.29 25.43
N LYS A 108 13.88 -0.04 25.66
CA LYS A 108 13.19 -1.02 24.82
C LYS A 108 12.16 -1.83 25.61
N GLY A 109 11.01 -2.10 24.98
CA GLY A 109 9.96 -2.96 25.55
C GLY A 109 9.46 -2.45 26.91
N ALA A 110 9.48 -3.29 27.93
CA ALA A 110 9.01 -2.94 29.28
C ALA A 110 9.90 -1.91 30.01
N LYS A 111 11.11 -1.64 29.50
CA LYS A 111 12.04 -0.63 30.05
C LYS A 111 11.89 0.74 29.38
N LYS A 112 10.92 0.90 28.50
CA LYS A 112 10.70 2.16 27.81
C LYS A 112 10.26 3.25 28.79
N HIS A 113 10.94 4.40 28.75
CA HIS A 113 10.69 5.56 29.61
C HIS A 113 10.90 6.86 28.84
N VAL A 114 10.44 7.97 29.39
CA VAL A 114 10.80 9.30 28.91
C VAL A 114 12.07 9.70 29.65
N PRO A 115 13.16 10.07 28.94
CA PRO A 115 14.41 10.50 29.57
C PRO A 115 14.26 11.84 30.29
N GLU A 116 15.23 12.18 31.12
CA GLU A 116 15.35 13.52 31.70
C GLU A 116 15.51 14.58 30.59
N GLU A 117 15.10 15.80 30.88
CA GLU A 117 14.98 16.88 29.88
C GLU A 117 16.30 17.23 29.20
N ASP A 118 17.43 17.16 29.92
CA ASP A 118 18.77 17.41 29.37
C ASP A 118 19.19 16.34 28.33
N VAL A 119 18.90 15.07 28.61
CA VAL A 119 19.14 13.95 27.67
C VAL A 119 18.24 14.09 26.45
N LEU A 120 16.95 14.38 26.68
CA LEU A 120 15.95 14.54 25.63
C LEU A 120 16.28 15.72 24.72
N SER A 121 16.65 16.87 25.31
CA SER A 121 17.01 18.08 24.58
C SER A 121 18.25 17.85 23.70
N LYS A 122 19.29 17.21 24.26
CA LYS A 122 20.49 16.85 23.51
C LYS A 122 20.19 15.94 22.35
N HIS A 123 19.36 14.90 22.57
CA HIS A 123 18.99 13.94 21.54
C HIS A 123 18.26 14.62 20.36
N TYR A 124 17.25 15.43 20.62
CA TYR A 124 16.48 16.11 19.56
C TYR A 124 17.28 17.20 18.84
N VAL A 125 18.12 17.94 19.56
CA VAL A 125 19.01 18.93 18.93
C VAL A 125 20.03 18.26 18.02
N LEU A 126 20.61 17.13 18.40
CA LEU A 126 21.52 16.37 17.54
C LEU A 126 20.82 15.84 16.28
N GLN A 127 19.57 15.36 16.39
CA GLN A 127 18.78 14.97 15.22
C GLN A 127 18.52 16.17 14.30
N ALA A 128 18.12 17.31 14.84
CA ALA A 128 17.90 18.54 14.06
C ALA A 128 19.19 19.02 13.37
N LYS A 129 20.34 18.95 14.04
CA LYS A 129 21.66 19.24 13.48
C LYS A 129 21.99 18.33 12.31
N ALA A 130 21.82 17.01 12.48
CA ALA A 130 22.06 16.04 11.43
C ALA A 130 21.21 16.32 10.18
N ILE A 131 19.91 16.59 10.35
CA ILE A 131 19.02 16.93 9.23
C ILE A 131 19.53 18.17 8.48
N TYR A 132 19.94 19.21 9.21
CA TYR A 132 20.45 20.46 8.63
C TYR A 132 21.75 20.23 7.85
N GLU A 133 22.70 19.52 8.41
CA GLU A 133 24.03 19.29 7.81
C GLU A 133 23.94 18.34 6.60
N LEU A 134 23.06 17.36 6.64
CA LEU A 134 22.91 16.36 5.57
C LEU A 134 22.06 16.82 4.39
N LYS A 135 21.27 17.89 4.52
CA LYS A 135 20.37 18.38 3.47
C LYS A 135 21.07 18.54 2.13
N ASN A 136 22.15 19.31 2.11
CA ASN A 136 22.83 19.62 0.85
C ASN A 136 23.42 18.38 0.19
N GLU A 137 23.98 17.46 0.96
CA GLU A 137 24.52 16.20 0.44
C GLU A 137 23.42 15.31 -0.14
N ALA A 138 22.29 15.17 0.58
CA ALA A 138 21.15 14.40 0.11
C ALA A 138 20.60 14.96 -1.22
N GLU A 139 20.41 16.28 -1.32
CA GLU A 139 19.98 16.93 -2.56
C GLU A 139 20.97 16.76 -3.71
N GLN A 140 22.28 16.85 -3.44
CA GLN A 140 23.30 16.62 -4.47
C GLN A 140 23.29 15.18 -4.98
N ARG A 141 23.14 14.19 -4.09
CA ARG A 141 23.00 12.78 -4.48
C ARG A 141 21.72 12.56 -5.32
N LEU A 142 20.58 13.15 -4.94
CA LEU A 142 19.35 13.10 -5.71
C LEU A 142 19.51 13.72 -7.11
N LYS A 143 20.19 14.84 -7.22
CA LYS A 143 20.49 15.52 -8.52
C LYS A 143 21.40 14.66 -9.38
N LYS A 144 22.47 14.10 -8.81
CA LYS A 144 23.39 13.19 -9.49
C LYS A 144 22.68 11.97 -10.05
N ASP A 145 21.73 11.42 -9.29
CA ASP A 145 20.94 10.25 -9.67
C ASP A 145 19.72 10.57 -10.53
N GLN A 146 19.53 11.84 -10.90
CA GLN A 146 18.38 12.36 -11.66
C GLN A 146 17.03 12.03 -11.00
N GLN A 147 16.97 12.03 -9.66
CA GLN A 147 15.78 11.73 -8.86
C GLN A 147 15.28 12.95 -8.06
N PHE A 148 15.92 14.11 -8.23
CA PHE A 148 15.55 15.32 -7.50
C PHE A 148 14.13 15.80 -7.85
N ASP A 149 13.74 15.72 -9.13
CA ASP A 149 12.38 16.09 -9.56
C ASP A 149 11.32 15.15 -8.97
N LEU A 150 11.58 13.85 -8.90
CA LEU A 150 10.73 12.89 -8.22
C LEU A 150 10.55 13.26 -6.74
N TYR A 151 11.66 13.59 -6.07
CA TYR A 151 11.64 14.02 -4.68
C TYR A 151 10.82 15.30 -4.49
N LYS A 152 11.20 16.36 -5.22
CA LYS A 152 10.69 17.72 -5.03
C LYS A 152 9.22 17.87 -5.49
N ASN A 153 8.89 17.28 -6.64
CA ASN A 153 7.63 17.51 -7.33
C ASN A 153 6.59 16.41 -7.10
N VAL A 154 7.00 15.27 -6.50
CA VAL A 154 6.07 14.16 -6.23
C VAL A 154 6.07 13.81 -4.75
N GLU A 155 7.19 13.35 -4.17
CA GLU A 155 7.17 12.83 -2.81
C GLU A 155 6.89 13.90 -1.76
N MET A 156 7.50 15.09 -1.89
CA MET A 156 7.27 16.19 -0.97
C MET A 156 5.81 16.68 -0.96
N PRO A 157 5.16 16.98 -2.11
CA PRO A 157 3.73 17.33 -2.13
C PRO A 157 2.83 16.23 -1.59
N VAL A 158 3.10 14.96 -1.93
CA VAL A 158 2.32 13.82 -1.44
C VAL A 158 2.39 13.70 0.08
N ALA A 159 3.52 14.00 0.73
CA ALA A 159 3.61 14.00 2.19
C ALA A 159 2.60 14.95 2.85
N TYR A 160 2.39 16.14 2.30
CA TYR A 160 1.38 17.08 2.78
C TYR A 160 -0.05 16.57 2.55
N ILE A 161 -0.33 16.02 1.37
CA ILE A 161 -1.65 15.45 1.05
C ILE A 161 -1.97 14.28 1.99
N LEU A 162 -1.00 13.40 2.22
CA LEU A 162 -1.16 12.29 3.15
C LEU A 162 -1.35 12.77 4.60
N ALA A 163 -0.66 13.85 5.02
CA ALA A 163 -0.91 14.46 6.31
C ALA A 163 -2.35 14.96 6.44
N ASP A 164 -2.89 15.58 5.40
CA ASP A 164 -4.28 16.05 5.38
C ASP A 164 -5.26 14.86 5.43
N MET A 165 -5.03 13.80 4.65
CA MET A 165 -5.87 12.60 4.64
C MET A 165 -5.86 11.87 5.99
N GLU A 166 -4.69 11.67 6.59
CA GLU A 166 -4.55 11.03 7.90
C GLU A 166 -5.23 11.83 9.01
N PHE A 167 -5.12 13.16 8.97
CA PHE A 167 -5.75 14.04 9.95
C PHE A 167 -7.27 14.09 9.78
N GLN A 168 -7.76 14.13 8.52
CA GLN A 168 -9.20 14.08 8.20
C GLN A 168 -9.81 12.76 8.68
N GLY A 169 -9.14 11.64 8.44
CA GLY A 169 -9.63 10.30 8.76
C GLY A 169 -10.87 9.89 7.97
N ALA A 170 -11.30 8.66 8.17
CA ALA A 170 -12.50 8.07 7.55
C ALA A 170 -13.55 7.79 8.61
N LYS A 171 -14.78 8.29 8.41
CA LYS A 171 -15.91 8.11 9.32
C LYS A 171 -16.34 6.65 9.39
N MET A 172 -16.59 6.18 10.61
CA MET A 172 -17.00 4.80 10.88
C MET A 172 -18.35 4.75 11.58
N ASP A 173 -19.22 3.87 11.10
CA ASP A 173 -20.47 3.51 11.79
C ASP A 173 -20.20 2.34 12.76
N LYS A 174 -20.21 2.65 14.07
CA LYS A 174 -19.96 1.66 15.14
C LYS A 174 -21.07 0.63 15.26
N ASP A 175 -22.31 1.01 14.96
CA ASP A 175 -23.46 0.12 15.08
C ASP A 175 -23.44 -0.92 13.96
N VAL A 176 -23.08 -0.53 12.76
CA VAL A 176 -22.87 -1.46 11.64
C VAL A 176 -21.75 -2.45 11.98
N LEU A 177 -20.60 -1.99 12.52
CA LEU A 177 -19.51 -2.88 12.94
C LEU A 177 -19.97 -3.86 14.02
N LYS A 178 -20.75 -3.39 15.00
CA LYS A 178 -21.28 -4.25 16.08
C LYS A 178 -22.22 -5.33 15.52
N GLN A 179 -23.19 -4.95 14.67
CA GLN A 179 -24.12 -5.89 14.04
C GLN A 179 -23.41 -6.95 13.20
N LEU A 180 -22.39 -6.54 12.43
CA LEU A 180 -21.54 -7.48 11.68
C LEU A 180 -20.75 -8.40 12.63
N GLY A 181 -20.28 -7.86 13.75
CA GLY A 181 -19.58 -8.62 14.78
C GLY A 181 -20.45 -9.72 15.38
N ASP A 182 -21.67 -9.38 15.78
CA ASP A 182 -22.64 -10.33 16.33
C ASP A 182 -22.98 -11.43 15.31
N THR A 183 -23.15 -11.05 14.04
CA THR A 183 -23.42 -12.00 12.94
C THR A 183 -22.23 -12.95 12.72
N PHE A 184 -21.01 -12.42 12.62
CA PHE A 184 -19.83 -13.25 12.40
C PHE A 184 -19.54 -14.17 13.58
N LYS A 185 -19.72 -13.66 14.81
CA LYS A 185 -19.55 -14.47 16.03
C LYS A 185 -20.51 -15.65 16.04
N GLY A 186 -21.81 -15.43 15.75
CA GLY A 186 -22.79 -16.51 15.65
C GLY A 186 -22.43 -17.57 14.61
N GLN A 187 -21.92 -17.15 13.43
CA GLN A 187 -21.46 -18.07 12.39
C GLN A 187 -20.21 -18.84 12.80
N ILE A 188 -19.26 -18.19 13.48
CA ILE A 188 -18.04 -18.83 14.01
C ILE A 188 -18.41 -19.90 15.02
N ASP A 189 -19.29 -19.59 15.98
CA ASP A 189 -19.73 -20.52 17.03
C ASP A 189 -20.49 -21.73 16.44
N GLN A 190 -21.25 -21.53 15.37
CA GLN A 190 -21.89 -22.61 14.64
C GLN A 190 -20.88 -23.51 13.91
N LEU A 191 -19.91 -22.90 13.20
CA LEU A 191 -18.85 -23.66 12.50
C LEU A 191 -17.98 -24.45 13.49
N GLU A 192 -17.69 -23.90 14.65
CA GLU A 192 -16.94 -24.58 15.71
C GLU A 192 -17.63 -25.87 16.16
N LYS A 193 -18.94 -25.80 16.44
CA LYS A 193 -19.75 -26.98 16.78
C LYS A 193 -19.74 -28.02 15.66
N GLU A 194 -19.90 -27.61 14.41
CA GLU A 194 -19.88 -28.50 13.25
C GLU A 194 -18.52 -29.17 13.07
N ILE A 195 -17.41 -28.44 13.28
CA ILE A 195 -16.06 -28.97 13.21
C ILE A 195 -15.82 -30.01 14.32
N TYR A 196 -16.25 -29.74 15.56
CA TYR A 196 -16.12 -30.68 16.66
C TYR A 196 -16.92 -31.97 16.45
N LEU A 197 -18.11 -31.86 15.86
CA LEU A 197 -18.90 -33.03 15.48
C LEU A 197 -18.19 -33.88 14.43
N LEU A 198 -17.60 -33.25 13.41
CA LEU A 198 -16.87 -33.94 12.36
C LEU A 198 -15.52 -34.51 12.82
N ALA A 199 -14.91 -33.88 13.81
CA ALA A 199 -13.65 -34.32 14.42
C ALA A 199 -13.84 -35.35 15.55
N HIS A 200 -15.09 -35.57 16.01
CA HIS A 200 -15.44 -36.39 17.17
C HIS A 200 -14.75 -35.97 18.48
N LYS A 201 -14.26 -34.73 18.56
CA LYS A 201 -13.65 -34.16 19.76
C LYS A 201 -13.56 -32.63 19.68
N GLU A 202 -13.44 -32.00 20.85
CA GLU A 202 -13.13 -30.56 20.96
C GLU A 202 -11.60 -30.36 20.92
N PHE A 203 -11.16 -29.30 20.26
CA PHE A 203 -9.76 -28.89 20.16
C PHE A 203 -9.65 -27.42 19.75
N ASN A 204 -8.48 -26.82 19.89
CA ASN A 204 -8.25 -25.46 19.41
C ASN A 204 -8.07 -25.43 17.87
N ILE A 205 -9.13 -25.07 17.14
CA ILE A 205 -9.16 -25.01 15.68
C ILE A 205 -8.15 -23.97 15.14
N SER A 206 -7.88 -22.92 15.91
CA SER A 206 -6.91 -21.88 15.57
C SER A 206 -5.45 -22.34 15.76
N SER A 207 -5.20 -23.47 16.43
CA SER A 207 -3.88 -24.05 16.60
C SER A 207 -3.51 -24.90 15.38
N PRO A 208 -2.51 -24.52 14.55
CA PRO A 208 -2.11 -25.32 13.41
C PRO A 208 -1.65 -26.73 13.79
N LYS A 209 -1.05 -26.87 14.99
CA LYS A 209 -0.58 -28.16 15.51
C LYS A 209 -1.76 -29.08 15.81
N GLN A 210 -2.70 -28.65 16.64
CA GLN A 210 -3.86 -29.48 17.02
C GLN A 210 -4.73 -29.79 15.80
N LEU A 211 -4.96 -28.81 14.92
CA LEU A 211 -5.71 -29.05 13.70
C LEU A 211 -4.99 -30.07 12.78
N GLY A 212 -3.66 -30.01 12.69
CA GLY A 212 -2.89 -30.95 11.90
C GLY A 212 -2.98 -32.38 12.45
N GLU A 213 -2.91 -32.57 13.78
CA GLU A 213 -3.10 -33.84 14.46
C GLU A 213 -4.50 -34.40 14.17
N VAL A 214 -5.56 -33.58 14.31
CA VAL A 214 -6.95 -34.00 14.02
C VAL A 214 -7.12 -34.42 12.58
N LEU A 215 -6.63 -33.64 11.61
CA LEU A 215 -6.85 -33.92 10.21
C LEU A 215 -6.05 -35.13 9.72
N PHE A 216 -4.80 -35.26 10.11
CA PHE A 216 -3.88 -36.22 9.51
C PHE A 216 -3.61 -37.47 10.36
N GLU A 217 -3.81 -37.41 11.70
CA GLU A 217 -3.65 -38.55 12.61
C GLU A 217 -5.01 -39.15 13.00
N ASP A 218 -5.93 -38.34 13.53
CA ASP A 218 -7.23 -38.86 13.99
C ASP A 218 -8.17 -39.22 12.84
N LEU A 219 -8.33 -38.32 11.85
CA LEU A 219 -9.19 -38.54 10.68
C LEU A 219 -8.48 -39.24 9.52
N GLY A 220 -7.14 -39.40 9.59
CA GLY A 220 -6.36 -40.13 8.60
C GLY A 220 -6.42 -39.54 7.18
N LEU A 221 -6.57 -38.21 7.04
CA LEU A 221 -6.65 -37.60 5.70
C LEU A 221 -5.32 -37.73 4.93
N PRO A 222 -5.36 -37.94 3.59
CA PRO A 222 -4.16 -38.17 2.78
C PRO A 222 -3.30 -36.89 2.64
N ASN A 223 -2.04 -37.07 2.19
CA ASN A 223 -1.13 -36.00 1.78
C ASN A 223 -0.74 -34.99 2.89
N GLY A 224 -0.68 -35.42 4.14
CA GLY A 224 -0.18 -34.61 5.26
C GLY A 224 1.28 -34.23 5.06
N LYS A 225 1.55 -32.95 4.70
CA LYS A 225 2.90 -32.41 4.57
C LYS A 225 3.48 -32.11 5.95
N LYS A 226 4.45 -32.89 6.42
CA LYS A 226 5.15 -32.63 7.68
C LYS A 226 6.10 -31.44 7.57
N THR A 227 6.11 -30.61 8.60
CA THR A 227 7.04 -29.49 8.82
C THR A 227 7.84 -29.74 10.09
N LYS A 228 8.78 -28.86 10.42
CA LYS A 228 9.56 -28.95 11.67
C LYS A 228 8.69 -28.91 12.95
N THR A 229 7.49 -28.31 12.86
CA THR A 229 6.59 -28.06 13.99
C THR A 229 5.28 -28.86 13.94
N GLY A 230 5.16 -29.83 13.01
CA GLY A 230 3.97 -30.65 12.84
C GLY A 230 3.47 -30.67 11.39
N TYR A 231 2.19 -30.97 11.16
CA TYR A 231 1.61 -30.97 9.82
C TYR A 231 1.31 -29.55 9.34
N SER A 232 1.54 -29.30 8.04
CA SER A 232 1.11 -28.07 7.41
C SER A 232 -0.40 -28.04 7.25
N THR A 233 -1.05 -27.00 7.78
CA THR A 233 -2.47 -26.70 7.60
C THR A 233 -2.67 -25.41 6.80
N SER A 234 -1.74 -25.09 5.89
CA SER A 234 -1.86 -23.92 5.01
C SER A 234 -3.09 -24.04 4.11
N VAL A 235 -3.59 -22.91 3.63
CA VAL A 235 -4.76 -22.85 2.73
C VAL A 235 -4.56 -23.74 1.50
N ASP A 236 -3.34 -23.77 0.92
CA ASP A 236 -3.03 -24.57 -0.26
C ASP A 236 -3.10 -26.08 0.03
N VAL A 237 -2.66 -26.51 1.21
CA VAL A 237 -2.77 -27.91 1.65
C VAL A 237 -4.23 -28.27 1.87
N LEU A 238 -4.99 -27.43 2.56
CA LEU A 238 -6.40 -27.67 2.83
C LEU A 238 -7.24 -27.67 1.54
N ASN A 239 -6.99 -26.75 0.60
CA ASN A 239 -7.72 -26.72 -0.67
C ASN A 239 -7.61 -28.02 -1.48
N LYS A 240 -6.47 -28.70 -1.42
CA LYS A 240 -6.29 -30.02 -2.06
C LYS A 240 -7.14 -31.14 -1.42
N LEU A 241 -7.64 -30.90 -0.21
CA LEU A 241 -8.44 -31.85 0.56
C LEU A 241 -9.95 -31.52 0.57
N LYS A 242 -10.38 -30.46 -0.12
CA LYS A 242 -11.78 -30.00 -0.12
C LYS A 242 -12.80 -31.10 -0.44
N ASN A 243 -12.49 -31.94 -1.40
CA ASN A 243 -13.39 -33.03 -1.83
C ASN A 243 -13.17 -34.35 -1.08
N VAL A 244 -12.24 -34.36 -0.09
CA VAL A 244 -11.90 -35.58 0.66
C VAL A 244 -12.73 -35.72 1.93
N HIS A 245 -12.94 -34.61 2.66
CA HIS A 245 -13.68 -34.63 3.91
C HIS A 245 -14.41 -33.30 4.16
N PRO A 246 -15.68 -33.31 4.62
CA PRO A 246 -16.47 -32.08 4.81
C PRO A 246 -15.90 -31.11 5.87
N ILE A 247 -15.09 -31.59 6.81
CA ILE A 247 -14.43 -30.78 7.82
C ILE A 247 -13.56 -29.67 7.19
N ILE A 248 -12.99 -29.92 6.00
CA ILE A 248 -12.06 -29.00 5.36
C ILE A 248 -12.73 -27.68 4.99
N ASP A 249 -13.90 -27.74 4.37
CA ASP A 249 -14.66 -26.52 4.04
C ASP A 249 -15.07 -25.74 5.31
N LYS A 250 -15.46 -26.46 6.37
CA LYS A 250 -15.81 -25.84 7.64
C LYS A 250 -14.61 -25.13 8.28
N VAL A 251 -13.44 -25.76 8.29
CA VAL A 251 -12.19 -25.18 8.81
C VAL A 251 -11.75 -23.95 7.99
N LEU A 252 -11.82 -24.01 6.65
CA LEU A 252 -11.50 -22.88 5.79
C LEU A 252 -12.43 -21.68 6.04
N ASN A 253 -13.74 -21.93 6.18
CA ASN A 253 -14.73 -20.90 6.50
C ASN A 253 -14.53 -20.34 7.91
N TYR A 254 -14.31 -21.20 8.91
CA TYR A 254 -14.00 -20.79 10.29
C TYR A 254 -12.78 -19.85 10.33
N ARG A 255 -11.69 -20.23 9.69
CA ARG A 255 -10.47 -19.38 9.63
C ARG A 255 -10.71 -18.04 8.95
N THR A 256 -11.49 -18.06 7.86
CA THR A 256 -11.82 -16.83 7.14
C THR A 256 -12.64 -15.89 8.02
N LEU A 257 -13.71 -16.37 8.61
CA LEU A 257 -14.58 -15.55 9.47
C LEU A 257 -13.88 -15.12 10.77
N SER A 258 -13.11 -16.01 11.42
CA SER A 258 -12.35 -15.66 12.62
C SER A 258 -11.32 -14.57 12.37
N LYS A 259 -10.63 -14.61 11.20
CA LYS A 259 -9.73 -13.53 10.78
C LYS A 259 -10.48 -12.22 10.52
N LEU A 260 -11.61 -12.27 9.82
CA LEU A 260 -12.45 -11.09 9.58
C LEU A 260 -12.92 -10.48 10.89
N TYR A 261 -13.42 -11.30 11.79
CA TYR A 261 -13.91 -10.88 13.10
C TYR A 261 -12.80 -10.22 13.94
N SER A 262 -11.68 -10.92 14.13
CA SER A 262 -10.61 -10.42 15.02
C SER A 262 -9.89 -9.19 14.43
N THR A 263 -9.56 -9.23 13.13
CA THR A 263 -8.73 -8.18 12.51
C THR A 263 -9.55 -6.95 12.13
N TYR A 264 -10.74 -7.16 11.52
CA TYR A 264 -11.50 -6.05 10.94
C TYR A 264 -12.72 -5.63 11.76
N ILE A 265 -13.34 -6.51 12.56
CA ILE A 265 -14.42 -6.07 13.45
C ILE A 265 -13.83 -5.52 14.74
N ILE A 266 -13.15 -6.38 15.52
CA ILE A 266 -12.60 -5.96 16.82
C ILE A 266 -11.47 -4.95 16.61
N GLY A 267 -10.54 -5.25 15.70
CA GLY A 267 -9.40 -4.35 15.43
C GLY A 267 -9.81 -2.96 14.93
N LEU A 268 -10.83 -2.83 14.07
CA LEU A 268 -11.32 -1.52 13.65
C LEU A 268 -12.07 -0.79 14.77
N GLN A 269 -12.88 -1.50 15.58
CA GLN A 269 -13.57 -0.88 16.73
C GLN A 269 -12.60 -0.23 17.72
N GLU A 270 -11.45 -0.88 17.96
CA GLU A 270 -10.38 -0.36 18.82
C GLU A 270 -9.64 0.86 18.20
N GLN A 271 -9.75 1.04 16.89
CA GLN A 271 -9.09 2.12 16.12
C GLN A 271 -10.03 3.28 15.79
N ILE A 272 -11.27 3.28 16.29
CA ILE A 272 -12.18 4.41 16.14
C ILE A 272 -11.91 5.42 17.26
N PHE A 273 -11.53 6.62 16.85
CA PHE A 273 -11.24 7.73 17.75
C PHE A 273 -12.49 8.37 18.33
N ILE A 274 -12.30 9.36 19.22
CA ILE A 274 -13.38 10.10 19.88
C ILE A 274 -14.28 10.86 18.90
N ASP A 275 -13.72 11.26 17.75
CA ASP A 275 -14.43 11.94 16.66
C ASP A 275 -15.26 10.98 15.78
N GLY A 276 -15.23 9.67 16.09
CA GLY A 276 -15.93 8.64 15.35
C GLY A 276 -15.27 8.23 14.04
N LYS A 277 -14.00 8.57 13.85
CA LYS A 277 -13.23 8.25 12.64
C LYS A 277 -12.09 7.27 12.93
N THR A 278 -11.62 6.63 11.89
CA THR A 278 -10.33 5.92 11.90
C THR A 278 -9.29 6.75 11.13
N HIS A 279 -8.09 6.86 11.68
CA HIS A 279 -6.99 7.64 11.14
C HIS A 279 -5.83 6.71 10.83
N THR A 280 -5.90 6.09 9.65
CA THR A 280 -4.80 5.24 9.17
C THR A 280 -3.52 6.04 9.02
N ILE A 281 -2.39 5.37 9.13
CA ILE A 281 -1.07 5.97 8.85
C ILE A 281 -0.58 5.41 7.52
N TYR A 282 -0.25 6.28 6.58
CA TYR A 282 0.36 5.91 5.31
C TYR A 282 1.88 5.88 5.44
N ASN A 283 2.48 4.72 5.22
CA ASN A 283 3.94 4.62 5.13
C ASN A 283 4.36 4.95 3.70
N GLN A 284 4.89 6.16 3.52
CA GLN A 284 5.33 6.66 2.21
C GLN A 284 6.73 6.14 1.84
N ALA A 285 7.59 5.89 2.83
CA ALA A 285 8.99 5.50 2.69
C ALA A 285 9.23 4.01 3.04
N LEU A 286 8.33 3.09 2.69
CA LEU A 286 8.43 1.68 3.08
C LEU A 286 8.61 0.72 1.91
N THR A 287 7.79 0.86 0.86
CA THR A 287 7.77 -0.12 -0.22
C THR A 287 8.86 0.15 -1.24
N GLN A 288 9.46 -0.89 -1.79
CA GLN A 288 10.51 -0.74 -2.81
C GLN A 288 9.98 -0.33 -4.20
N THR A 289 8.66 -0.30 -4.39
CA THR A 289 8.00 0.06 -5.65
C THR A 289 7.47 1.49 -5.68
N GLY A 290 7.55 2.24 -4.57
CA GLY A 290 6.92 3.55 -4.45
C GLY A 290 5.43 3.52 -4.08
N ARG A 291 4.81 2.34 -3.99
CA ARG A 291 3.44 2.21 -3.49
C ARG A 291 3.35 2.66 -2.04
N LEU A 292 2.24 3.28 -1.67
CA LEU A 292 1.90 3.53 -0.27
C LEU A 292 1.50 2.21 0.41
N SER A 293 1.76 2.10 1.68
CA SER A 293 1.14 1.09 2.54
C SER A 293 0.44 1.77 3.70
N SER A 294 -0.54 1.11 4.28
CA SER A 294 -1.40 1.66 5.33
C SER A 294 -1.27 0.80 6.59
N THR A 295 -1.18 1.43 7.75
CA THR A 295 -1.10 0.76 9.06
C THR A 295 -1.96 1.50 10.10
N ASP A 296 -2.29 0.82 11.17
CA ASP A 296 -2.97 1.33 12.36
C ASP A 296 -4.26 2.15 12.07
N PRO A 297 -5.25 1.58 11.36
CA PRO A 297 -5.37 0.23 10.80
C PRO A 297 -4.92 0.14 9.33
N ASN A 298 -4.60 -1.08 8.85
CA ASN A 298 -4.35 -1.28 7.43
C ASN A 298 -5.66 -1.34 6.64
N LEU A 299 -6.06 -0.23 6.05
CA LEU A 299 -7.29 -0.09 5.27
C LEU A 299 -7.16 -0.61 3.84
N GLN A 300 -5.93 -0.75 3.32
CA GLN A 300 -5.69 -1.27 1.97
C GLN A 300 -5.89 -2.78 1.85
N ASN A 301 -5.94 -3.50 2.98
CA ASN A 301 -6.09 -4.95 3.03
C ASN A 301 -7.50 -5.42 3.41
N ILE A 302 -8.51 -4.53 3.45
CA ILE A 302 -9.90 -4.93 3.69
C ILE A 302 -10.34 -5.84 2.52
N PRO A 303 -10.75 -7.10 2.79
CA PRO A 303 -10.98 -8.07 1.74
C PRO A 303 -12.13 -7.68 0.81
N VAL A 304 -11.90 -7.87 -0.49
CA VAL A 304 -12.90 -7.60 -1.55
C VAL A 304 -13.33 -8.85 -2.31
N LYS A 305 -12.65 -9.98 -2.08
CA LYS A 305 -12.92 -11.23 -2.82
C LYS A 305 -14.08 -12.04 -2.25
N THR A 306 -14.36 -11.90 -0.96
CA THR A 306 -15.44 -12.63 -0.28
C THR A 306 -16.55 -11.67 0.11
N GLU A 307 -17.81 -12.12 0.04
CA GLU A 307 -18.96 -11.29 0.44
C GLU A 307 -18.85 -10.84 1.90
N ALA A 308 -18.48 -11.75 2.82
CA ALA A 308 -18.27 -11.41 4.22
C ALA A 308 -17.21 -10.31 4.41
N GLY A 309 -16.12 -10.36 3.64
CA GLY A 309 -15.10 -9.32 3.67
C GLY A 309 -15.59 -7.97 3.15
N LYS A 310 -16.34 -7.97 2.06
CA LYS A 310 -16.94 -6.75 1.50
C LYS A 310 -17.89 -6.06 2.47
N LEU A 311 -18.68 -6.83 3.25
CA LEU A 311 -19.63 -6.27 4.21
C LEU A 311 -18.99 -5.31 5.22
N ILE A 312 -17.71 -5.50 5.56
CA ILE A 312 -16.97 -4.62 6.47
C ILE A 312 -16.95 -3.17 5.94
N ARG A 313 -16.91 -2.99 4.60
CA ARG A 313 -16.95 -1.68 3.96
C ARG A 313 -18.23 -0.90 4.19
N LYS A 314 -19.34 -1.55 4.62
CA LYS A 314 -20.59 -0.87 5.02
C LYS A 314 -20.39 0.05 6.23
N ALA A 315 -19.41 -0.24 7.06
CA ALA A 315 -19.10 0.58 8.23
C ALA A 315 -18.39 1.90 7.90
N PHE A 316 -17.83 2.04 6.69
CA PHE A 316 -17.25 3.30 6.25
C PHE A 316 -18.32 4.15 5.58
N VAL A 317 -18.69 5.24 6.24
CA VAL A 317 -19.77 6.14 5.86
C VAL A 317 -19.25 7.56 5.66
N PRO A 318 -19.92 8.42 4.90
CA PRO A 318 -19.50 9.81 4.77
C PRO A 318 -19.67 10.57 6.09
N GLU A 319 -18.77 11.50 6.36
CA GLU A 319 -18.96 12.53 7.37
C GLU A 319 -19.91 13.61 6.86
N TYR A 320 -19.79 13.94 5.56
CA TYR A 320 -20.66 14.88 4.88
C TYR A 320 -21.89 14.17 4.31
N ASP A 321 -22.06 14.13 3.00
CA ASP A 321 -23.26 13.58 2.39
C ASP A 321 -23.02 12.27 1.63
N TYR A 322 -21.89 12.17 0.92
CA TYR A 322 -21.54 11.04 0.07
C TYR A 322 -20.07 10.67 0.16
N LEU A 323 -19.78 9.40 -0.09
CA LEU A 323 -18.46 8.96 -0.51
C LEU A 323 -18.43 8.92 -2.05
N ILE A 324 -17.35 9.42 -2.64
CA ILE A 324 -16.99 9.20 -4.05
C ILE A 324 -15.77 8.30 -4.09
N SER A 325 -15.74 7.34 -5.00
CA SER A 325 -14.56 6.57 -5.36
C SER A 325 -14.23 6.75 -6.82
N PHE A 326 -12.96 6.93 -7.13
CA PHE A 326 -12.43 6.83 -8.48
C PHE A 326 -11.28 5.82 -8.52
N ASP A 327 -11.35 4.88 -9.47
CA ASP A 327 -10.36 3.82 -9.66
C ASP A 327 -9.81 3.88 -11.08
N TYR A 328 -8.48 3.73 -11.22
CA TYR A 328 -7.89 3.63 -12.54
C TYR A 328 -8.24 2.31 -13.22
N SER A 329 -8.79 2.41 -14.43
CA SER A 329 -9.06 1.23 -15.24
C SER A 329 -7.77 0.61 -15.79
N GLN A 330 -7.37 -0.54 -15.24
CA GLN A 330 -6.27 -1.39 -15.72
C GLN A 330 -4.92 -0.65 -15.88
N ILE A 331 -4.55 0.18 -14.91
CA ILE A 331 -3.38 1.07 -15.01
C ILE A 331 -2.08 0.32 -15.34
N GLU A 332 -1.83 -0.83 -14.72
CA GLU A 332 -0.59 -1.60 -14.97
C GLU A 332 -0.49 -2.11 -16.41
N LEU A 333 -1.62 -2.51 -17.02
CA LEU A 333 -1.66 -2.90 -18.44
C LEU A 333 -1.46 -1.71 -19.36
N ARG A 334 -2.01 -0.54 -19.03
CA ARG A 334 -1.81 0.71 -19.79
C ARG A 334 -0.35 1.17 -19.71
N VAL A 335 0.26 1.08 -18.53
CA VAL A 335 1.69 1.34 -18.33
C VAL A 335 2.56 0.36 -19.12
N LEU A 336 2.24 -0.94 -19.10
CA LEU A 336 2.96 -1.94 -19.90
C LEU A 336 2.86 -1.62 -21.40
N ALA A 337 1.66 -1.33 -21.92
CA ALA A 337 1.47 -0.97 -23.33
C ALA A 337 2.29 0.26 -23.73
N HIS A 338 2.36 1.26 -22.84
CA HIS A 338 3.18 2.46 -23.03
C HIS A 338 4.69 2.15 -23.03
N LEU A 339 5.19 1.44 -22.02
CA LEU A 339 6.62 1.14 -21.86
C LEU A 339 7.14 0.19 -22.94
N ALA A 340 6.38 -0.85 -23.26
CA ALA A 340 6.72 -1.80 -24.32
C ALA A 340 6.39 -1.25 -25.74
N ASN A 341 5.70 -0.13 -25.85
CA ASN A 341 5.27 0.50 -27.10
C ASN A 341 4.49 -0.47 -28.02
N VAL A 342 3.51 -1.18 -27.46
CA VAL A 342 2.70 -2.17 -28.17
C VAL A 342 1.56 -1.47 -28.92
N ALA A 343 1.73 -1.23 -30.22
CA ALA A 343 0.80 -0.45 -31.02
C ALA A 343 -0.65 -0.99 -30.96
N SER A 344 -0.83 -2.32 -31.02
CA SER A 344 -2.15 -2.94 -30.95
C SER A 344 -2.85 -2.77 -29.60
N LEU A 345 -2.10 -2.79 -28.48
CA LEU A 345 -2.67 -2.52 -27.16
C LEU A 345 -2.97 -1.04 -26.96
N ILE A 346 -2.08 -0.16 -27.44
CA ILE A 346 -2.30 1.30 -27.43
C ILE A 346 -3.57 1.65 -28.17
N ASP A 347 -3.73 1.13 -29.41
CA ASP A 347 -4.96 1.33 -30.20
C ASP A 347 -6.21 0.80 -29.47
N ALA A 348 -6.12 -0.41 -28.95
CA ALA A 348 -7.23 -1.04 -28.25
C ALA A 348 -7.67 -0.23 -27.01
N PHE A 349 -6.72 0.27 -26.22
CA PHE A 349 -7.02 1.12 -25.05
C PHE A 349 -7.60 2.49 -25.44
N ASN A 350 -7.06 3.12 -26.48
CA ASN A 350 -7.52 4.45 -26.91
C ASN A 350 -8.88 4.42 -27.61
N HIS A 351 -9.35 3.24 -28.04
CA HIS A 351 -10.68 3.01 -28.62
C HIS A 351 -11.63 2.22 -27.72
N ASP A 352 -11.36 2.13 -26.42
CA ASP A 352 -12.22 1.46 -25.43
C ASP A 352 -12.53 0.00 -25.69
N LYS A 353 -11.64 -0.73 -26.38
CA LYS A 353 -11.82 -2.16 -26.62
C LYS A 353 -11.55 -2.96 -25.33
N ASP A 354 -12.28 -4.07 -25.17
CA ASP A 354 -12.06 -4.98 -24.03
C ASP A 354 -10.77 -5.79 -24.23
N ILE A 355 -9.69 -5.33 -23.61
CA ILE A 355 -8.35 -5.94 -23.69
C ILE A 355 -8.36 -7.40 -23.30
N HIS A 356 -9.15 -7.79 -22.29
CA HIS A 356 -9.20 -9.20 -21.87
C HIS A 356 -9.93 -10.06 -22.89
N ARG A 357 -10.94 -9.52 -23.56
CA ARG A 357 -11.63 -10.18 -24.68
C ARG A 357 -10.71 -10.28 -25.89
N HIS A 358 -10.01 -9.22 -26.24
CA HIS A 358 -9.01 -9.21 -27.30
C HIS A 358 -7.89 -10.23 -27.05
N THR A 359 -7.31 -10.25 -25.83
CA THR A 359 -6.31 -11.27 -25.46
C THR A 359 -6.89 -12.69 -25.53
N ALA A 360 -8.15 -12.88 -25.12
CA ALA A 360 -8.80 -14.19 -25.18
C ALA A 360 -8.91 -14.70 -26.62
N SER A 361 -9.33 -13.84 -27.56
CA SER A 361 -9.41 -14.22 -28.99
C SER A 361 -8.06 -14.74 -29.51
N VAL A 362 -6.98 -14.06 -29.13
CA VAL A 362 -5.61 -14.44 -29.50
C VAL A 362 -5.18 -15.77 -28.88
N VAL A 363 -5.31 -15.88 -27.56
CA VAL A 363 -4.81 -17.04 -26.79
C VAL A 363 -5.59 -18.32 -27.14
N PHE A 364 -6.91 -18.23 -27.32
CA PHE A 364 -7.76 -19.37 -27.63
C PHE A 364 -7.93 -19.59 -29.15
N GLY A 365 -7.54 -18.64 -30.00
CA GLY A 365 -7.61 -18.75 -31.45
C GLY A 365 -9.04 -18.70 -31.98
N VAL A 366 -9.88 -17.85 -31.39
CA VAL A 366 -11.31 -17.64 -31.76
C VAL A 366 -11.55 -16.17 -32.11
N SER A 367 -12.66 -15.86 -32.77
CA SER A 367 -13.05 -14.46 -32.98
C SER A 367 -13.47 -13.79 -31.66
N GLU A 368 -13.45 -12.45 -31.59
CA GLU A 368 -13.84 -11.74 -30.36
C GLU A 368 -15.31 -11.99 -29.98
N GLU A 369 -16.18 -12.25 -30.93
CA GLU A 369 -17.59 -12.59 -30.74
C GLU A 369 -17.78 -13.95 -30.08
N GLU A 370 -16.90 -14.92 -30.39
CA GLU A 370 -16.92 -16.27 -29.84
C GLU A 370 -16.30 -16.38 -28.45
N VAL A 371 -15.68 -15.31 -27.94
CA VAL A 371 -15.06 -15.31 -26.61
C VAL A 371 -16.10 -15.46 -25.52
N THR A 372 -16.05 -16.58 -24.81
CA THR A 372 -16.89 -16.86 -23.65
C THR A 372 -16.41 -16.09 -22.40
N SER A 373 -17.30 -15.96 -21.41
CA SER A 373 -16.93 -15.34 -20.10
C SER A 373 -15.77 -16.08 -19.42
N THR A 374 -15.67 -17.39 -19.58
CA THR A 374 -14.57 -18.19 -19.02
C THR A 374 -13.26 -17.89 -19.75
N MET A 375 -13.26 -17.83 -21.09
CA MET A 375 -12.07 -17.47 -21.87
C MET A 375 -11.58 -16.06 -21.50
N ARG A 376 -12.50 -15.09 -21.39
CA ARG A 376 -12.17 -13.72 -20.97
C ARG A 376 -11.56 -13.68 -19.57
N ARG A 377 -12.12 -14.44 -18.61
CA ARG A 377 -11.56 -14.55 -17.25
C ARG A 377 -10.16 -15.17 -17.27
N ASN A 378 -9.94 -16.22 -18.06
CA ASN A 378 -8.63 -16.86 -18.19
C ASN A 378 -7.62 -15.92 -18.86
N ALA A 379 -8.01 -15.19 -19.89
CA ALA A 379 -7.15 -14.18 -20.53
C ALA A 379 -6.79 -13.04 -19.56
N LYS A 380 -7.71 -12.63 -18.66
CA LYS A 380 -7.39 -11.71 -17.58
C LYS A 380 -6.27 -12.24 -16.69
N ALA A 381 -6.31 -13.52 -16.32
CA ALA A 381 -5.26 -14.16 -15.53
C ALA A 381 -3.92 -14.25 -16.31
N VAL A 382 -3.96 -14.51 -17.63
CA VAL A 382 -2.76 -14.49 -18.50
C VAL A 382 -2.14 -13.09 -18.52
N ASN A 383 -2.94 -12.03 -18.79
CA ASN A 383 -2.48 -10.65 -18.83
C ASN A 383 -1.75 -10.25 -17.54
N PHE A 384 -2.35 -10.50 -16.38
CA PHE A 384 -1.72 -10.20 -15.10
C PHE A 384 -0.57 -11.14 -14.76
N GLY A 385 -0.70 -12.44 -15.07
CA GLY A 385 0.36 -13.42 -14.87
C GLY A 385 1.66 -13.03 -15.59
N ILE A 386 1.56 -12.52 -16.81
CA ILE A 386 2.71 -12.05 -17.59
C ILE A 386 3.35 -10.81 -16.96
N ILE A 387 2.55 -9.81 -16.55
CA ILE A 387 3.05 -8.62 -15.84
C ILE A 387 3.85 -9.01 -14.60
N TYR A 388 3.36 -10.00 -13.83
CA TYR A 388 4.01 -10.44 -12.60
C TYR A 388 5.10 -11.49 -12.82
N GLY A 389 5.44 -11.82 -14.07
CA GLY A 389 6.45 -12.81 -14.41
C GLY A 389 6.11 -14.22 -13.92
N MET A 390 4.83 -14.59 -13.95
CA MET A 390 4.35 -15.90 -13.54
C MET A 390 4.87 -16.98 -14.48
N SER A 391 5.31 -18.11 -13.92
CA SER A 391 5.72 -19.27 -14.71
C SER A 391 4.50 -19.98 -15.30
N ASP A 392 4.75 -20.82 -16.32
CA ASP A 392 3.76 -21.73 -16.90
C ASP A 392 3.11 -22.63 -15.83
N TYR A 393 3.89 -23.10 -14.85
CA TYR A 393 3.40 -23.88 -13.72
C TYR A 393 2.42 -23.07 -12.83
N GLY A 394 2.79 -21.84 -12.46
CA GLY A 394 1.92 -20.97 -11.67
C GLY A 394 0.63 -20.59 -12.40
N LEU A 395 0.72 -20.32 -13.69
CA LEU A 395 -0.44 -20.05 -14.53
C LEU A 395 -1.35 -21.28 -14.67
N ALA A 396 -0.78 -22.47 -14.84
CA ALA A 396 -1.53 -23.73 -14.89
C ALA A 396 -2.33 -23.98 -13.60
N GLU A 397 -1.72 -23.77 -12.43
CA GLU A 397 -2.39 -23.89 -11.13
C GLU A 397 -3.52 -22.87 -10.97
N GLN A 398 -3.29 -21.62 -11.37
CA GLN A 398 -4.30 -20.55 -11.27
C GLN A 398 -5.51 -20.78 -12.18
N LEU A 399 -5.29 -21.32 -13.39
CA LEU A 399 -6.34 -21.55 -14.37
C LEU A 399 -7.02 -22.92 -14.23
N GLY A 400 -6.41 -23.85 -13.50
CA GLY A 400 -6.87 -25.24 -13.41
C GLY A 400 -6.68 -26.01 -14.72
N VAL A 401 -5.64 -25.68 -15.50
CA VAL A 401 -5.28 -26.32 -16.77
C VAL A 401 -3.95 -27.07 -16.65
N THR A 402 -3.57 -27.81 -17.67
CA THR A 402 -2.26 -28.46 -17.71
C THR A 402 -1.12 -27.47 -17.93
N VAL A 403 0.08 -27.79 -17.46
CA VAL A 403 1.28 -26.95 -17.68
C VAL A 403 1.55 -26.72 -19.16
N LYS A 404 1.26 -27.73 -20.00
CA LYS A 404 1.42 -27.67 -21.47
C LYS A 404 0.47 -26.62 -22.07
N GLU A 405 -0.80 -26.59 -21.63
CA GLU A 405 -1.77 -25.59 -22.08
C GLU A 405 -1.38 -24.19 -21.61
N ALA A 406 -1.01 -24.02 -20.33
CA ALA A 406 -0.54 -22.75 -19.80
C ALA A 406 0.67 -22.20 -20.57
N LYS A 407 1.65 -23.07 -20.89
CA LYS A 407 2.80 -22.75 -21.72
C LYS A 407 2.37 -22.28 -23.13
N SER A 408 1.46 -23.01 -23.76
CA SER A 408 0.91 -22.62 -25.08
C SER A 408 0.21 -21.24 -25.04
N PHE A 409 -0.50 -20.92 -23.96
CA PHE A 409 -1.13 -19.60 -23.78
C PHE A 409 -0.08 -18.47 -23.70
N ILE A 410 1.00 -18.69 -22.94
CA ILE A 410 2.11 -17.73 -22.82
C ILE A 410 2.83 -17.56 -24.17
N GLU A 411 3.08 -18.65 -24.89
CA GLU A 411 3.72 -18.62 -26.21
C GLU A 411 2.89 -17.81 -27.21
N LYS A 412 1.60 -18.11 -27.37
CA LYS A 412 0.68 -17.36 -28.25
C LYS A 412 0.56 -15.88 -27.87
N TYR A 413 0.56 -15.59 -26.57
CA TYR A 413 0.55 -14.21 -26.09
C TYR A 413 1.80 -13.46 -26.57
N PHE A 414 2.99 -14.03 -26.41
CA PHE A 414 4.24 -13.42 -26.85
C PHE A 414 4.46 -13.45 -28.37
N GLU A 415 3.83 -14.36 -29.10
CA GLU A 415 3.77 -14.30 -30.56
C GLU A 415 2.97 -13.09 -31.03
N LYS A 416 1.84 -12.80 -30.37
CA LYS A 416 1.01 -11.64 -30.69
C LYS A 416 1.61 -10.33 -30.21
N TYR A 417 2.20 -10.30 -29.02
CA TYR A 417 2.76 -9.12 -28.36
C TYR A 417 4.29 -9.29 -28.18
N ALA A 418 4.99 -9.43 -29.31
CA ALA A 418 6.45 -9.64 -29.31
C ALA A 418 7.19 -8.48 -28.63
N GLU A 419 6.67 -7.25 -28.72
CA GLU A 419 7.21 -6.05 -28.12
C GLU A 419 7.24 -6.14 -26.59
N ILE A 420 6.27 -6.84 -25.96
CA ILE A 420 6.27 -7.08 -24.51
C ILE A 420 7.43 -7.98 -24.12
N LYS A 421 7.65 -9.08 -24.88
CA LYS A 421 8.77 -9.99 -24.63
C LYS A 421 10.12 -9.26 -24.78
N ASP A 422 10.24 -8.44 -25.81
CA ASP A 422 11.44 -7.65 -26.06
C ASP A 422 11.69 -6.63 -24.94
N TYR A 423 10.65 -5.91 -24.51
CA TYR A 423 10.71 -5.00 -23.36
C TYR A 423 11.16 -5.72 -22.07
N MET A 424 10.59 -6.89 -21.77
CA MET A 424 10.98 -7.68 -20.60
C MET A 424 12.43 -8.12 -20.65
N ASN A 425 12.92 -8.58 -21.81
CA ASN A 425 14.29 -8.97 -22.01
C ASN A 425 15.25 -7.76 -21.84
N LYS A 426 14.89 -6.61 -22.38
CA LYS A 426 15.64 -5.35 -22.20
C LYS A 426 15.69 -4.93 -20.73
N SER A 427 14.57 -5.03 -20.00
CA SER A 427 14.53 -4.70 -18.57
C SER A 427 15.41 -5.63 -17.74
N ILE A 428 15.44 -6.92 -18.05
CA ILE A 428 16.34 -7.88 -17.40
C ILE A 428 17.80 -7.56 -17.71
N ALA A 429 18.13 -7.29 -18.98
CA ALA A 429 19.49 -6.96 -19.41
C ALA A 429 19.99 -5.69 -18.71
N PHE A 430 19.16 -4.64 -18.71
CA PHE A 430 19.45 -3.38 -18.02
C PHE A 430 19.66 -3.59 -16.51
N GLY A 431 18.77 -4.37 -15.86
CA GLY A 431 18.89 -4.69 -14.45
C GLY A 431 20.17 -5.46 -14.10
N LYS A 432 20.61 -6.40 -14.97
CA LYS A 432 21.89 -7.12 -14.82
C LYS A 432 23.10 -6.21 -14.93
N GLU A 433 23.08 -5.30 -15.89
CA GLU A 433 24.18 -4.37 -16.15
C GLU A 433 24.30 -3.29 -15.07
N ASN A 434 23.18 -2.70 -14.67
CA ASN A 434 23.14 -1.52 -13.81
C ASN A 434 22.85 -1.84 -12.32
N GLY A 435 22.36 -3.04 -12.00
CA GLY A 435 21.97 -3.43 -10.63
C GLY A 435 20.64 -2.87 -10.18
N TYR A 436 19.93 -2.12 -11.02
CA TYR A 436 18.61 -1.55 -10.75
C TYR A 436 17.75 -1.47 -12.02
N VAL A 437 16.45 -1.25 -11.84
CA VAL A 437 15.50 -0.80 -12.86
C VAL A 437 14.81 0.47 -12.38
N SER A 438 14.14 1.21 -13.29
CA SER A 438 13.48 2.47 -12.93
C SER A 438 12.09 2.61 -13.53
N THR A 439 11.29 3.47 -12.90
CA THR A 439 9.96 3.89 -13.37
C THR A 439 10.03 5.00 -14.43
N VAL A 440 8.86 5.40 -14.95
CA VAL A 440 8.72 6.57 -15.85
C VAL A 440 9.19 7.88 -15.22
N LEU A 441 9.21 8.00 -13.89
CA LEU A 441 9.73 9.15 -13.15
C LEU A 441 11.14 8.92 -12.58
N ASN A 442 11.85 7.90 -13.10
CA ASN A 442 13.20 7.54 -12.67
C ASN A 442 13.32 7.13 -11.19
N ARG A 443 12.23 6.59 -10.58
CA ARG A 443 12.34 5.92 -9.29
C ARG A 443 13.12 4.63 -9.47
N LYS A 444 14.27 4.52 -8.82
CA LYS A 444 15.13 3.34 -8.92
C LYS A 444 14.72 2.25 -7.95
N ARG A 445 14.71 1.02 -8.42
CA ARG A 445 14.65 -0.18 -7.59
C ARG A 445 15.90 -1.01 -7.80
N TYR A 446 16.70 -1.15 -6.76
CA TYR A 446 17.89 -2.00 -6.77
C TYR A 446 17.50 -3.47 -6.70
N ILE A 447 18.18 -4.33 -7.46
CA ILE A 447 17.87 -5.77 -7.58
C ILE A 447 19.17 -6.56 -7.45
N PRO A 448 19.72 -6.69 -6.22
CA PRO A 448 20.96 -7.46 -6.02
C PRO A 448 20.81 -8.93 -6.42
N GLU A 449 19.59 -9.49 -6.29
CA GLU A 449 19.30 -10.88 -6.61
C GLU A 449 19.54 -11.25 -8.07
N ILE A 450 19.45 -10.29 -9.01
CA ILE A 450 19.52 -10.56 -10.45
C ILE A 450 20.88 -11.11 -10.90
N ASN A 451 21.93 -10.82 -10.14
CA ASN A 451 23.31 -11.25 -10.40
C ASN A 451 23.80 -12.34 -9.42
N GLU A 452 22.93 -12.86 -8.54
CA GLU A 452 23.30 -13.93 -7.63
C GLU A 452 23.53 -15.27 -8.36
N LYS A 453 24.42 -16.11 -7.79
CA LYS A 453 24.70 -17.45 -8.33
C LYS A 453 23.57 -18.47 -8.11
N ASN A 454 22.74 -18.24 -7.09
CA ASN A 454 21.59 -19.11 -6.81
C ASN A 454 20.51 -18.90 -7.86
N TYR A 455 20.20 -19.96 -8.61
CA TYR A 455 19.22 -19.93 -9.70
C TYR A 455 17.84 -19.39 -9.26
N MET A 456 17.33 -19.85 -8.12
CA MET A 456 16.01 -19.41 -7.64
C MET A 456 15.99 -17.91 -7.32
N ARG A 457 17.05 -17.39 -6.73
CA ARG A 457 17.19 -15.96 -6.44
C ARG A 457 17.38 -15.14 -7.70
N GLN A 458 18.17 -15.65 -8.65
CA GLN A 458 18.34 -14.99 -9.95
C GLN A 458 17.01 -14.91 -10.72
N GLU A 459 16.22 -15.99 -10.76
CA GLU A 459 14.88 -15.96 -11.38
C GLU A 459 13.93 -15.00 -10.66
N PHE A 460 14.02 -14.91 -9.33
CA PHE A 460 13.30 -13.91 -8.57
C PHE A 460 13.73 -12.48 -8.96
N GLY A 461 15.03 -12.21 -9.07
CA GLY A 461 15.57 -10.93 -9.53
C GLY A 461 15.10 -10.56 -10.95
N LYS A 462 15.03 -11.52 -11.88
CA LYS A 462 14.48 -11.30 -13.23
C LYS A 462 12.99 -10.86 -13.16
N ARG A 463 12.18 -11.53 -12.34
CA ARG A 463 10.77 -11.14 -12.15
C ARG A 463 10.65 -9.72 -11.59
N LEU A 464 11.50 -9.35 -10.65
CA LEU A 464 11.54 -7.99 -10.12
C LEU A 464 11.89 -6.97 -11.21
N ALA A 465 12.86 -7.29 -12.08
CA ALA A 465 13.26 -6.41 -13.18
C ALA A 465 12.14 -6.17 -14.20
N MET A 466 11.33 -7.19 -14.48
CA MET A 466 10.18 -7.05 -15.38
C MET A 466 9.01 -6.28 -14.77
N ASN A 467 8.68 -6.58 -13.51
CA ASN A 467 7.47 -6.06 -12.86
C ASN A 467 7.65 -4.65 -12.27
N SER A 468 8.83 -4.37 -11.66
CA SER A 468 9.01 -3.14 -10.88
C SER A 468 8.84 -1.84 -11.67
N PRO A 469 9.29 -1.72 -12.92
CA PRO A 469 9.04 -0.52 -13.71
C PRO A 469 7.54 -0.27 -13.96
N ILE A 470 6.76 -1.34 -14.15
CA ILE A 470 5.33 -1.25 -14.41
C ILE A 470 4.58 -0.85 -13.14
N GLN A 471 4.75 -1.63 -12.08
CA GLN A 471 4.09 -1.40 -10.79
C GLN A 471 4.51 -0.07 -10.15
N GLY A 472 5.80 0.27 -10.24
CA GLY A 472 6.31 1.53 -9.71
C GLY A 472 5.83 2.74 -10.50
N SER A 473 5.73 2.64 -11.84
CA SER A 473 5.16 3.72 -12.66
C SER A 473 3.67 3.92 -12.37
N ALA A 474 2.90 2.86 -12.14
CA ALA A 474 1.52 2.99 -11.69
C ALA A 474 1.43 3.72 -10.33
N ALA A 475 2.34 3.39 -9.39
CA ALA A 475 2.42 4.09 -8.10
C ALA A 475 2.83 5.57 -8.25
N ASP A 476 3.72 5.89 -9.16
CA ASP A 476 4.09 7.28 -9.46
C ASP A 476 2.91 8.06 -10.08
N ILE A 477 2.17 7.44 -10.98
CA ILE A 477 1.00 8.05 -11.64
C ILE A 477 -0.11 8.33 -10.62
N ILE A 478 -0.42 7.41 -9.69
CA ILE A 478 -1.43 7.67 -8.65
C ILE A 478 -1.01 8.83 -7.73
N LYS A 479 0.27 8.97 -7.42
CA LYS A 479 0.79 10.10 -6.64
C LYS A 479 0.66 11.42 -7.41
N LEU A 480 0.95 11.43 -8.71
CA LEU A 480 0.70 12.60 -9.56
C LEU A 480 -0.79 12.93 -9.62
N ALA A 481 -1.66 11.92 -9.70
CA ALA A 481 -3.11 12.12 -9.64
C ALA A 481 -3.56 12.74 -8.32
N MET A 482 -3.04 12.28 -7.19
CA MET A 482 -3.32 12.88 -5.87
C MET A 482 -2.94 14.35 -5.85
N ILE A 483 -1.75 14.71 -6.37
CA ILE A 483 -1.28 16.09 -6.44
C ILE A 483 -2.19 16.93 -7.34
N LYS A 484 -2.50 16.43 -8.54
CA LYS A 484 -3.32 17.15 -9.50
C LYS A 484 -4.75 17.38 -9.01
N VAL A 485 -5.35 16.35 -8.41
CA VAL A 485 -6.69 16.44 -7.83
C VAL A 485 -6.69 17.43 -6.65
N ASP A 486 -5.73 17.31 -5.71
CA ASP A 486 -5.61 18.24 -4.58
C ASP A 486 -5.49 19.70 -5.05
N GLN A 487 -4.67 19.95 -6.09
CA GLN A 487 -4.54 21.27 -6.70
C GLN A 487 -5.89 21.76 -7.27
N LEU A 488 -6.59 20.93 -8.07
CA LEU A 488 -7.88 21.29 -8.64
C LEU A 488 -8.94 21.57 -7.55
N LEU A 489 -8.95 20.81 -6.47
CA LEU A 489 -9.87 21.05 -5.36
C LEU A 489 -9.59 22.41 -4.67
N LYS A 490 -8.32 22.74 -4.45
CA LYS A 490 -7.91 24.02 -3.85
C LYS A 490 -8.22 25.21 -4.76
N GLU A 491 -7.89 25.12 -6.04
CA GLU A 491 -8.18 26.16 -7.05
C GLU A 491 -9.68 26.43 -7.21
N ASN A 492 -10.49 25.41 -7.03
CA ASN A 492 -11.95 25.50 -7.11
C ASN A 492 -12.65 25.75 -5.77
N HIS A 493 -11.88 25.99 -4.70
CA HIS A 493 -12.37 26.26 -3.33
C HIS A 493 -13.32 25.17 -2.80
N MET A 494 -13.04 23.89 -3.14
CA MET A 494 -13.87 22.78 -2.73
C MET A 494 -13.72 22.50 -1.23
N LYS A 495 -14.83 22.23 -0.54
CA LYS A 495 -14.87 21.86 0.88
C LYS A 495 -14.68 20.34 1.06
N SER A 496 -15.14 19.57 0.08
CA SER A 496 -14.98 18.10 0.04
C SER A 496 -13.52 17.67 0.13
N LYS A 497 -13.25 16.50 0.70
CA LYS A 497 -11.90 16.06 1.09
C LYS A 497 -11.53 14.71 0.48
N MET A 498 -10.29 14.55 0.04
CA MET A 498 -9.67 13.26 -0.19
C MET A 498 -9.40 12.61 1.17
N ILE A 499 -9.88 11.38 1.38
CA ILE A 499 -9.78 10.71 2.68
C ILE A 499 -9.00 9.40 2.64
N LEU A 500 -9.07 8.63 1.54
CA LEU A 500 -8.36 7.36 1.43
C LEU A 500 -7.75 7.17 0.04
N GLN A 501 -6.60 6.49 0.04
CA GLN A 501 -5.96 5.91 -1.15
C GLN A 501 -5.83 4.41 -0.93
N VAL A 502 -6.39 3.60 -1.83
CA VAL A 502 -6.39 2.13 -1.74
C VAL A 502 -6.02 1.53 -3.09
N HIS A 503 -4.81 1.00 -3.23
CA HIS A 503 -4.26 0.51 -4.49
C HIS A 503 -4.26 1.58 -5.60
N ASP A 504 -5.16 1.48 -6.57
CA ASP A 504 -5.29 2.41 -7.69
C ASP A 504 -6.54 3.31 -7.53
N GLU A 505 -7.16 3.30 -6.35
CA GLU A 505 -8.41 3.97 -5.98
C GLU A 505 -8.16 5.18 -5.09
N LEU A 506 -8.85 6.30 -5.34
CA LEU A 506 -8.95 7.48 -4.48
C LEU A 506 -10.38 7.62 -3.98
N ILE A 507 -10.56 7.82 -2.66
CA ILE A 507 -11.87 7.98 -2.03
C ILE A 507 -11.96 9.35 -1.38
N PHE A 508 -13.12 9.99 -1.55
CA PHE A 508 -13.40 11.33 -1.10
C PHE A 508 -14.67 11.36 -0.26
N ASP A 509 -14.69 12.23 0.73
CA ASP A 509 -15.87 12.61 1.50
C ASP A 509 -16.43 13.92 0.94
N VAL A 510 -17.72 13.96 0.56
CA VAL A 510 -18.24 14.94 -0.38
C VAL A 510 -19.57 15.52 0.10
N TYR A 511 -19.70 16.85 0.02
CA TYR A 511 -20.94 17.58 0.20
C TYR A 511 -21.89 17.40 -0.98
N GLN A 512 -23.21 17.35 -0.72
CA GLN A 512 -24.25 17.20 -1.74
C GLN A 512 -24.18 18.28 -2.84
N ASP A 513 -23.92 19.52 -2.47
CA ASP A 513 -23.85 20.66 -3.39
C ASP A 513 -22.56 20.68 -4.23
N GLU A 514 -21.56 19.89 -3.87
CA GLU A 514 -20.31 19.75 -4.60
C GLU A 514 -20.23 18.48 -5.46
N LEU A 515 -21.21 17.56 -5.37
CA LEU A 515 -21.14 16.21 -5.92
C LEU A 515 -20.78 16.18 -7.42
N ASP A 516 -21.54 16.87 -8.26
CA ASP A 516 -21.33 16.86 -9.71
C ASP A 516 -20.00 17.49 -10.11
N LYS A 517 -19.61 18.56 -9.39
CA LYS A 517 -18.34 19.23 -9.62
C LYS A 517 -17.17 18.35 -9.19
N MET A 518 -17.28 17.67 -8.06
CA MET A 518 -16.29 16.71 -7.58
C MET A 518 -16.10 15.55 -8.57
N MET A 519 -17.19 14.96 -9.05
CA MET A 519 -17.11 13.88 -10.04
C MET A 519 -16.32 14.31 -11.29
N LYS A 520 -16.52 15.54 -11.75
CA LYS A 520 -15.80 16.11 -12.91
C LYS A 520 -14.33 16.38 -12.61
N LEU A 521 -14.04 17.10 -11.52
CA LEU A 521 -12.68 17.52 -11.17
C LEU A 521 -11.77 16.32 -10.85
N VAL A 522 -12.27 15.33 -10.11
CA VAL A 522 -11.48 14.14 -9.77
C VAL A 522 -11.17 13.33 -11.03
N LYS A 523 -12.17 13.12 -11.91
CA LYS A 523 -11.94 12.44 -13.18
C LYS A 523 -10.89 13.15 -14.01
N GLU A 524 -11.04 14.45 -14.22
CA GLU A 524 -10.10 15.29 -14.98
C GLU A 524 -8.68 15.22 -14.38
N GLY A 525 -8.56 15.35 -13.05
CA GLY A 525 -7.28 15.30 -12.36
C GLY A 525 -6.58 13.97 -12.50
N MET A 526 -7.32 12.86 -12.39
CA MET A 526 -6.74 11.52 -12.55
C MET A 526 -6.39 11.22 -14.01
N GLU A 527 -7.27 11.49 -14.96
CA GLU A 527 -7.02 11.19 -16.38
C GLU A 527 -5.92 12.06 -17.00
N SER A 528 -5.70 13.28 -16.47
CA SER A 528 -4.63 14.19 -16.92
C SER A 528 -3.35 14.16 -16.08
N ALA A 529 -3.24 13.25 -15.10
CA ALA A 529 -2.12 13.22 -14.15
C ALA A 529 -0.76 12.99 -14.81
N TYR A 530 -0.71 12.16 -15.84
CA TYR A 530 0.52 11.85 -16.56
C TYR A 530 0.23 11.57 -18.04
N GLN A 531 1.03 12.12 -18.95
CA GLN A 531 0.85 11.93 -20.38
C GLN A 531 1.58 10.67 -20.86
N MET A 532 0.81 9.70 -21.35
CA MET A 532 1.33 8.46 -21.96
C MET A 532 0.87 8.34 -23.43
N LYS A 533 1.36 7.33 -24.14
CA LYS A 533 0.84 6.92 -25.47
C LYS A 533 -0.56 6.29 -25.36
N VAL A 534 -0.91 5.85 -24.17
CA VAL A 534 -2.21 5.27 -23.80
C VAL A 534 -2.91 6.28 -22.89
N GLU A 535 -4.16 6.59 -23.19
CA GLU A 535 -4.97 7.44 -22.32
C GLU A 535 -5.17 6.80 -20.94
N LEU A 536 -5.04 7.60 -19.89
CA LEU A 536 -5.46 7.19 -18.54
C LEU A 536 -6.99 7.28 -18.46
N LYS A 537 -7.62 6.27 -17.86
CA LYS A 537 -9.07 6.27 -17.62
C LYS A 537 -9.34 6.00 -16.15
N ALA A 538 -10.17 6.84 -15.57
CA ALA A 538 -10.65 6.74 -14.22
C ALA A 538 -12.18 6.58 -14.20
N GLU A 539 -12.64 5.50 -13.56
CA GLU A 539 -14.07 5.22 -13.39
C GLU A 539 -14.50 5.67 -12.00
N GLY A 540 -15.56 6.47 -11.92
CA GLY A 540 -16.05 7.05 -10.68
C GLY A 540 -17.46 6.63 -10.34
N THR A 541 -17.71 6.41 -9.04
CA THR A 541 -19.03 6.15 -8.47
C THR A 541 -19.20 6.92 -7.17
N TYR A 542 -20.45 7.11 -6.73
CA TYR A 542 -20.76 7.69 -5.42
C TYR A 542 -21.83 6.89 -4.69
N ALA A 543 -21.77 6.88 -3.37
CA ALA A 543 -22.71 6.13 -2.51
C ALA A 543 -22.74 6.68 -1.08
N LYS A 544 -23.62 6.07 -0.25
CA LYS A 544 -23.72 6.38 1.18
C LYS A 544 -22.78 5.55 2.08
N ASN A 545 -22.08 4.61 1.52
CA ASN A 545 -21.04 3.83 2.21
C ASN A 545 -20.05 3.24 1.19
N TRP A 546 -18.89 2.80 1.66
CA TRP A 546 -17.84 2.25 0.78
C TRP A 546 -18.21 0.91 0.12
N TYR A 547 -19.14 0.13 0.72
CA TYR A 547 -19.59 -1.13 0.14
C TYR A 547 -20.35 -0.91 -1.18
N GLU A 548 -21.15 0.13 -1.27
CA GLU A 548 -21.99 0.46 -2.43
C GLU A 548 -21.21 1.15 -3.56
N LEU A 549 -19.97 1.55 -3.34
CA LEU A 549 -19.10 2.15 -4.37
C LEU A 549 -18.62 1.15 -5.42
N LYS A 550 -18.81 -0.17 -5.18
CA LYS A 550 -18.34 -1.23 -6.12
C LYS A 550 -19.42 -2.25 -6.40
#